data_5379f7a0d00d11f6c11cb9a118099494
#
_entry.id   5379f7a0d00d11f6c11cb9a118099494
#
_cell.length_a   1.000
_cell.length_b   1.000
_cell.length_c   1.000
_cell.angle_alpha   90.00
_cell.angle_beta   90.00
_cell.angle_gamma   90.00
#
_symmetry.space_group_name_H-M   'P 1'
#
loop_
_entity.id
_entity.type
_entity.pdbx_description
1 polymer ?
#
loop_
_entity_poly.entity_id
_entity_poly.type
_entity_poly.pdbx_seq_one_letter_code
_entity_poly.pdbx_strand_id
1 'polypeptide(L)'
;GIYLALRYLYVAVQCLVAATVYLRLRRYHSLGAAAGALALAVYAPYGINALSYNSLGILLMAMTGALLVPAEEESRAAYILAGLSFAGSVLCCPYLIAVYLLYALFVFIPRKKKKLPAFYPRPFGLFTLGAAGLAIVFFFVGLAGADLSRLDEILKGIFSDPAHPERTSLLKSVCQAVMDYPRLVFYHGHWRPGACMVLVLLMIPAALLDKHRERHAPAYFLIGTILTIAAEVLYVSAWNVPNFMMYAANVLALLCFFIAHRERAETLRRFAFLFWLPCMIYSGLIIMASNQRQYAVFSAAACAVPGSLTVIAVTARGIFKKEMA
;
A
#
# COMPACT_ATOMS: atom_id res chain seq x y z
N GLY A 1 -15.08 17.47 23.82
CA GLY A 1 -16.08 17.16 22.83
C GLY A 1 -15.68 16.01 21.90
N ILE A 2 -16.58 15.58 21.04
CA ILE A 2 -16.42 14.42 20.13
C ILE A 2 -15.19 14.51 19.24
N TYR A 3 -14.86 15.72 18.79
CA TYR A 3 -13.71 15.96 17.92
C TYR A 3 -12.37 15.64 18.61
N LEU A 4 -12.25 15.97 19.88
CA LEU A 4 -11.08 15.64 20.68
C LEU A 4 -10.98 14.13 20.93
N ALA A 5 -12.10 13.46 21.18
CA ALA A 5 -12.15 12.01 21.32
C ALA A 5 -11.69 11.29 20.03
N LEU A 6 -12.12 11.76 18.85
CA LEU A 6 -11.68 11.21 17.57
C LEU A 6 -10.18 11.40 17.31
N ARG A 7 -9.58 12.49 17.81
CA ARG A 7 -8.13 12.70 17.75
C ARG A 7 -7.37 11.70 18.64
N TYR A 8 -7.80 11.52 19.89
CA TYR A 8 -7.17 10.54 20.77
C TYR A 8 -7.33 9.11 20.23
N LEU A 9 -8.50 8.77 19.70
CA LEU A 9 -8.73 7.47 19.10
C LEU A 9 -7.84 7.27 17.86
N TYR A 10 -7.68 8.31 17.03
CA TYR A 10 -6.75 8.27 15.89
C TYR A 10 -5.32 7.96 16.32
N VAL A 11 -4.79 8.69 17.31
CA VAL A 11 -3.43 8.46 17.82
C VAL A 11 -3.28 7.04 18.38
N ALA A 12 -4.27 6.57 19.15
CA ALA A 12 -4.26 5.22 19.70
C ALA A 12 -4.23 4.14 18.61
N VAL A 13 -5.08 4.25 17.60
CA VAL A 13 -5.13 3.34 16.45
C VAL A 13 -3.82 3.41 15.66
N GLN A 14 -3.31 4.61 15.40
CA GLN A 14 -2.07 4.83 14.68
C GLN A 14 -0.87 4.18 15.40
N CYS A 15 -0.75 4.37 16.70
CA CYS A 15 0.28 3.74 17.52
C CYS A 15 0.14 2.20 17.53
N LEU A 16 -1.07 1.69 17.66
CA LEU A 16 -1.33 0.25 17.63
C LEU A 16 -0.92 -0.37 16.29
N VAL A 17 -1.30 0.28 15.19
CA VAL A 17 -0.94 -0.18 13.83
C VAL A 17 0.56 -0.10 13.63
N ALA A 18 1.20 1.02 13.99
CA ALA A 18 2.65 1.19 13.87
C ALA A 18 3.42 0.14 14.69
N ALA A 19 3.00 -0.12 15.93
CA ALA A 19 3.58 -1.16 16.77
C ALA A 19 3.41 -2.56 16.15
N THR A 20 2.23 -2.88 15.63
CA THR A 20 1.95 -4.15 14.95
C THR A 20 2.84 -4.30 13.71
N VAL A 21 2.93 -3.28 12.89
CA VAL A 21 3.80 -3.24 11.70
C VAL A 21 5.26 -3.48 12.09
N TYR A 22 5.78 -2.77 13.10
CA TYR A 22 7.13 -2.99 13.59
C TYR A 22 7.35 -4.42 14.04
N LEU A 23 6.52 -4.93 14.94
CA LEU A 23 6.64 -6.27 15.51
C LEU A 23 6.59 -7.37 14.45
N ARG A 24 5.78 -7.19 13.42
CA ARG A 24 5.63 -8.15 12.32
C ARG A 24 6.78 -8.08 11.32
N LEU A 25 7.29 -6.90 10.98
CA LEU A 25 8.32 -6.73 9.95
C LEU A 25 9.77 -6.76 10.48
N ARG A 26 10.01 -6.53 11.79
CA ARG A 26 11.37 -6.51 12.40
C ARG A 26 12.19 -7.77 12.16
N ARG A 27 11.55 -8.91 11.95
CA ARG A 27 12.20 -10.18 11.67
C ARG A 27 12.92 -10.20 10.31
N TYR A 28 12.54 -9.36 9.38
CA TYR A 28 13.21 -9.20 8.08
C TYR A 28 14.36 -8.20 8.17
N HIS A 29 14.09 -7.04 8.76
CA HIS A 29 15.09 -6.02 9.02
C HIS A 29 14.59 -5.03 10.09
N SER A 30 15.21 -5.03 11.26
CA SER A 30 14.75 -4.25 12.43
C SER A 30 14.73 -2.75 12.17
N LEU A 31 15.81 -2.20 11.59
CA LEU A 31 15.91 -0.76 11.30
C LEU A 31 14.90 -0.33 10.19
N GLY A 32 14.77 -1.11 9.12
CA GLY A 32 13.79 -0.82 8.07
C GLY A 32 12.35 -0.86 8.57
N ALA A 33 12.03 -1.86 9.41
CA ALA A 33 10.72 -1.96 10.06
C ALA A 33 10.47 -0.81 11.04
N ALA A 34 11.49 -0.39 11.81
CA ALA A 34 11.38 0.74 12.73
C ALA A 34 11.14 2.05 11.97
N ALA A 35 11.91 2.31 10.90
CA ALA A 35 11.73 3.49 10.06
C ALA A 35 10.31 3.51 9.42
N GLY A 36 9.84 2.37 8.92
CA GLY A 36 8.51 2.25 8.35
C GLY A 36 7.38 2.46 9.36
N ALA A 37 7.51 1.89 10.55
CA ALA A 37 6.56 2.07 11.64
C ALA A 37 6.54 3.52 12.14
N LEU A 38 7.72 4.15 12.27
CA LEU A 38 7.84 5.56 12.65
C LEU A 38 7.22 6.47 11.58
N ALA A 39 7.52 6.23 10.30
CA ALA A 39 6.91 6.98 9.21
C ALA A 39 5.37 6.93 9.30
N LEU A 40 4.80 5.76 9.58
CA LEU A 40 3.36 5.60 9.74
C LEU A 40 2.84 6.28 11.02
N ALA A 41 3.61 6.24 12.11
CA ALA A 41 3.22 6.84 13.41
C ALA A 41 3.21 8.37 13.41
N VAL A 42 4.03 9.01 12.57
CA VAL A 42 4.09 10.48 12.49
C VAL A 42 3.31 11.05 11.30
N TYR A 43 2.88 10.18 10.38
CA TYR A 43 2.19 10.61 9.18
C TYR A 43 0.71 10.92 9.44
N ALA A 44 0.29 12.09 9.02
CA ALA A 44 -1.10 12.53 9.08
C ALA A 44 -1.66 12.64 7.65
N PRO A 45 -2.39 11.60 7.17
CA PRO A 45 -2.99 11.64 5.85
C PRO A 45 -3.88 12.88 5.69
N TYR A 46 -3.73 13.57 4.58
CA TYR A 46 -4.50 14.80 4.27
C TYR A 46 -4.33 15.93 5.30
N GLY A 47 -3.29 15.88 6.16
CA GLY A 47 -3.13 16.83 7.26
C GLY A 47 -4.21 16.70 8.34
N ILE A 48 -5.00 15.62 8.33
CA ILE A 48 -6.10 15.38 9.26
C ILE A 48 -5.64 14.51 10.42
N ASN A 49 -5.42 15.12 11.59
CA ASN A 49 -5.06 14.43 12.82
C ASN A 49 -6.32 13.94 13.57
N ALA A 50 -7.22 13.27 12.88
CA ALA A 50 -8.44 12.71 13.47
C ALA A 50 -8.79 11.40 12.76
N LEU A 51 -9.52 10.53 13.47
CA LEU A 51 -10.02 9.31 12.87
C LEU A 51 -11.05 9.64 11.81
N SER A 52 -10.74 9.32 10.57
CA SER A 52 -11.58 9.49 9.39
C SER A 52 -11.48 8.25 8.51
N TYR A 53 -12.39 8.08 7.58
CA TYR A 53 -12.32 6.99 6.61
C TYR A 53 -11.00 7.03 5.81
N ASN A 54 -10.47 8.21 5.50
CA ASN A 54 -9.19 8.37 4.79
C ASN A 54 -8.00 7.87 5.61
N SER A 55 -7.87 8.30 6.87
CA SER A 55 -6.77 7.92 7.74
C SER A 55 -6.87 6.45 8.16
N LEU A 56 -8.07 5.99 8.51
CA LEU A 56 -8.30 4.62 8.93
C LEU A 56 -8.05 3.61 7.80
N GLY A 57 -8.50 3.92 6.59
CA GLY A 57 -8.27 3.07 5.41
C GLY A 57 -6.77 2.82 5.15
N ILE A 58 -5.95 3.87 5.24
CA ILE A 58 -4.48 3.79 5.07
C ILE A 58 -3.84 2.91 6.17
N LEU A 59 -4.21 3.15 7.42
CA LEU A 59 -3.68 2.40 8.57
C LEU A 59 -4.05 0.92 8.50
N LEU A 60 -5.31 0.61 8.22
CA LEU A 60 -5.79 -0.77 8.13
C LEU A 60 -5.20 -1.50 6.92
N MET A 61 -4.98 -0.83 5.80
CA MET A 61 -4.32 -1.44 4.65
C MET A 61 -2.84 -1.76 4.93
N ALA A 62 -2.11 -0.86 5.60
CA ALA A 62 -0.75 -1.12 6.06
C ALA A 62 -0.70 -2.31 7.04
N MET A 63 -1.64 -2.38 7.97
CA MET A 63 -1.78 -3.49 8.92
C MET A 63 -2.07 -4.81 8.20
N THR A 64 -2.94 -4.81 7.20
CA THR A 64 -3.24 -5.98 6.36
C THR A 64 -1.97 -6.56 5.75
N GLY A 65 -1.17 -5.74 5.07
CA GLY A 65 0.09 -6.16 4.46
C GLY A 65 1.09 -6.68 5.50
N ALA A 66 1.25 -5.98 6.63
CA ALA A 66 2.15 -6.38 7.70
C ALA A 66 1.76 -7.70 8.37
N LEU A 67 0.48 -8.02 8.42
CA LEU A 67 -0.01 -9.31 8.93
C LEU A 67 0.17 -10.44 7.91
N LEU A 68 -0.04 -10.19 6.62
CA LEU A 68 0.02 -11.20 5.56
C LEU A 68 1.44 -11.61 5.20
N VAL A 69 2.38 -10.66 5.09
CA VAL A 69 3.77 -10.98 4.67
C VAL A 69 4.44 -12.00 5.58
N PRO A 70 4.36 -11.88 6.92
CA PRO A 70 4.96 -12.83 7.83
C PRO A 70 4.08 -14.01 8.23
N ALA A 71 2.86 -14.09 7.75
CA ALA A 71 1.94 -15.17 8.12
C ALA A 71 2.35 -16.51 7.48
N GLU A 72 3.54 -16.98 7.79
CA GLU A 72 3.92 -18.36 7.50
C GLU A 72 3.18 -19.28 8.46
N GLU A 73 2.53 -20.26 7.89
CA GLU A 73 2.03 -21.55 8.42
C GLU A 73 1.53 -21.62 9.88
N GLU A 74 1.98 -20.74 10.78
CA GLU A 74 1.81 -20.91 12.23
C GLU A 74 0.67 -20.07 12.84
N SER A 75 0.23 -18.98 12.24
CA SER A 75 -0.73 -18.11 12.88
C SER A 75 -2.04 -17.95 12.11
N ARG A 76 -2.99 -18.86 12.38
CA ARG A 76 -4.38 -18.71 11.90
C ARG A 76 -4.98 -17.35 12.27
N ALA A 77 -4.65 -16.86 13.47
CA ALA A 77 -5.11 -15.56 13.95
C ALA A 77 -4.60 -14.41 13.08
N ALA A 78 -3.37 -14.45 12.57
CA ALA A 78 -2.83 -13.41 11.71
C ALA A 78 -3.62 -13.26 10.40
N TYR A 79 -4.04 -14.37 9.79
CA TYR A 79 -4.87 -14.32 8.58
C TYR A 79 -6.27 -13.77 8.86
N ILE A 80 -6.90 -14.17 9.97
CA ILE A 80 -8.22 -13.64 10.37
C ILE A 80 -8.11 -12.14 10.66
N LEU A 81 -7.10 -11.70 11.42
CA LEU A 81 -6.87 -10.28 11.72
C LEU A 81 -6.54 -9.48 10.45
N ALA A 82 -5.79 -10.06 9.51
CA ALA A 82 -5.55 -9.43 8.21
C ALA A 82 -6.86 -9.24 7.43
N GLY A 83 -7.75 -10.25 7.47
CA GLY A 83 -9.08 -10.17 6.86
C GLY A 83 -9.96 -9.09 7.49
N LEU A 84 -9.99 -9.02 8.83
CA LEU A 84 -10.69 -7.97 9.57
C LEU A 84 -10.16 -6.57 9.17
N SER A 85 -8.82 -6.40 9.16
CA SER A 85 -8.19 -5.13 8.78
C SER A 85 -8.49 -4.75 7.34
N PHE A 86 -8.45 -5.73 6.44
CA PHE A 86 -8.76 -5.53 5.03
C PHE A 86 -10.22 -5.10 4.83
N ALA A 87 -11.18 -5.80 5.48
CA ALA A 87 -12.59 -5.42 5.41
C ALA A 87 -12.82 -4.01 5.96
N GLY A 88 -12.15 -3.64 7.05
CA GLY A 88 -12.18 -2.27 7.55
C GLY A 88 -11.68 -1.25 6.52
N SER A 89 -10.61 -1.58 5.76
CA SER A 89 -10.14 -0.73 4.66
C SER A 89 -11.18 -0.63 3.53
N VAL A 90 -11.85 -1.73 3.19
CA VAL A 90 -12.92 -1.74 2.17
C VAL A 90 -14.11 -0.90 2.62
N LEU A 91 -14.49 -0.93 3.90
CA LEU A 91 -15.54 -0.07 4.44
C LEU A 91 -15.16 1.42 4.36
N CYS A 92 -13.87 1.75 4.45
CA CYS A 92 -13.37 3.11 4.25
C CYS A 92 -13.31 3.52 2.77
N CYS A 93 -12.99 2.58 1.88
CA CYS A 93 -12.88 2.79 0.44
C CYS A 93 -13.42 1.55 -0.30
N PRO A 94 -14.70 1.53 -0.69
CA PRO A 94 -15.34 0.35 -1.29
C PRO A 94 -14.68 -0.20 -2.56
N TYR A 95 -13.99 0.65 -3.31
CA TYR A 95 -13.25 0.23 -4.52
C TYR A 95 -12.11 -0.76 -4.21
N LEU A 96 -11.66 -0.84 -2.96
CA LEU A 96 -10.66 -1.81 -2.52
C LEU A 96 -11.11 -3.28 -2.63
N ILE A 97 -12.38 -3.52 -2.89
CA ILE A 97 -12.85 -4.88 -3.23
C ILE A 97 -12.06 -5.47 -4.42
N ALA A 98 -11.53 -4.63 -5.31
CA ALA A 98 -10.65 -5.05 -6.39
C ALA A 98 -9.36 -5.73 -5.89
N VAL A 99 -8.85 -5.31 -4.73
CA VAL A 99 -7.69 -5.95 -4.08
C VAL A 99 -8.05 -7.34 -3.55
N TYR A 100 -9.27 -7.54 -3.07
CA TYR A 100 -9.73 -8.89 -2.71
C TYR A 100 -9.74 -9.83 -3.91
N LEU A 101 -10.21 -9.36 -5.06
CA LEU A 101 -10.18 -10.13 -6.30
C LEU A 101 -8.74 -10.45 -6.72
N LEU A 102 -7.80 -9.54 -6.53
CA LEU A 102 -6.38 -9.79 -6.76
C LEU A 102 -5.86 -10.90 -5.83
N TYR A 103 -6.17 -10.85 -4.53
CA TYR A 103 -5.78 -11.90 -3.59
C TYR A 103 -6.41 -13.25 -3.97
N ALA A 104 -7.68 -13.27 -4.38
CA ALA A 104 -8.34 -14.47 -4.88
C ALA A 104 -7.61 -15.04 -6.11
N LEU A 105 -7.24 -14.16 -7.06
CA LEU A 105 -6.49 -14.56 -8.25
C LEU A 105 -5.17 -15.23 -7.89
N PHE A 106 -4.46 -14.76 -6.86
CA PHE A 106 -3.20 -15.37 -6.41
C PHE A 106 -3.39 -16.82 -5.89
N VAL A 107 -4.58 -17.19 -5.45
CA VAL A 107 -4.91 -18.57 -5.06
C VAL A 107 -4.97 -19.49 -6.29
N PHE A 108 -5.49 -18.98 -7.41
CA PHE A 108 -5.74 -19.75 -8.63
C PHE A 108 -4.55 -19.79 -9.61
N ILE A 109 -3.54 -18.94 -9.43
CA ILE A 109 -2.34 -18.98 -10.28
C ILE A 109 -1.66 -20.34 -10.13
N PRO A 110 -1.50 -21.13 -11.22
CA PRO A 110 -0.99 -22.49 -11.14
C PRO A 110 0.44 -22.52 -10.63
N ARG A 111 0.67 -23.36 -9.63
CA ARG A 111 1.94 -23.49 -8.90
C ARG A 111 2.99 -24.33 -9.63
N LYS A 112 3.03 -24.33 -10.97
CA LYS A 112 3.90 -25.23 -11.75
C LYS A 112 5.38 -25.22 -11.36
N LYS A 113 5.84 -24.30 -10.50
CA LYS A 113 7.27 -24.22 -10.10
C LYS A 113 7.52 -23.83 -8.64
N LYS A 114 6.63 -24.01 -7.67
CA LYS A 114 6.86 -23.66 -6.24
C LYS A 114 7.36 -22.22 -5.95
N LYS A 115 7.20 -21.27 -6.89
CA LYS A 115 7.92 -19.99 -6.91
C LYS A 115 7.09 -18.76 -6.60
N LEU A 116 5.77 -18.88 -6.45
CA LEU A 116 4.93 -17.74 -6.09
C LEU A 116 4.48 -17.86 -4.65
N PRO A 117 4.57 -16.82 -3.84
CA PRO A 117 3.93 -16.74 -2.54
C PRO A 117 2.43 -16.61 -2.80
N ALA A 118 1.83 -17.69 -3.23
CA ALA A 118 0.41 -17.75 -3.40
C ALA A 118 -0.24 -17.73 -2.02
N PHE A 119 -1.31 -17.03 -1.86
CA PHE A 119 -2.27 -17.37 -0.84
C PHE A 119 -2.65 -18.84 -1.05
N TYR A 120 -2.24 -19.70 -0.12
CA TYR A 120 -2.75 -21.06 -0.11
C TYR A 120 -4.26 -21.01 0.16
N PRO A 121 -5.07 -21.94 -0.38
CA PRO A 121 -6.54 -21.91 -0.21
C PRO A 121 -6.97 -21.79 1.25
N ARG A 122 -6.31 -22.50 2.16
CA ARG A 122 -6.63 -22.47 3.60
C ARG A 122 -6.34 -21.11 4.25
N PRO A 123 -5.13 -20.50 4.13
CA PRO A 123 -4.88 -19.13 4.56
C PRO A 123 -5.86 -18.11 3.95
N PHE A 124 -6.15 -18.24 2.67
CA PHE A 124 -7.12 -17.36 2.01
C PHE A 124 -8.53 -17.53 2.59
N GLY A 125 -8.94 -18.76 2.89
CA GLY A 125 -10.20 -19.03 3.57
C GLY A 125 -10.28 -18.37 4.96
N LEU A 126 -9.20 -18.41 5.75
CA LEU A 126 -9.14 -17.73 7.06
C LEU A 126 -9.17 -16.19 6.91
N PHE A 127 -8.47 -15.65 5.93
CA PHE A 127 -8.53 -14.24 5.58
C PHE A 127 -9.95 -13.83 5.18
N THR A 128 -10.60 -14.60 4.31
CA THR A 128 -11.99 -14.37 3.91
C THR A 128 -12.95 -14.47 5.08
N LEU A 129 -12.75 -15.42 5.99
CA LEU A 129 -13.55 -15.55 7.21
C LEU A 129 -13.46 -14.28 8.07
N GLY A 130 -12.25 -13.75 8.29
CA GLY A 130 -12.06 -12.49 9.00
C GLY A 130 -12.76 -11.31 8.29
N ALA A 131 -12.59 -11.22 6.97
CA ALA A 131 -13.21 -10.15 6.18
C ALA A 131 -14.74 -10.24 6.21
N ALA A 132 -15.30 -11.42 5.99
CA ALA A 132 -16.74 -11.66 6.05
C ALA A 132 -17.30 -11.40 7.45
N GLY A 133 -16.58 -11.79 8.51
CA GLY A 133 -17.01 -11.54 9.90
C GLY A 133 -17.23 -10.06 10.18
N LEU A 134 -16.28 -9.19 9.81
CA LEU A 134 -16.45 -7.74 9.98
C LEU A 134 -17.56 -7.18 9.08
N ALA A 135 -17.63 -7.63 7.81
CA ALA A 135 -18.68 -7.19 6.89
C ALA A 135 -20.08 -7.54 7.41
N ILE A 136 -20.26 -8.74 7.97
CA ILE A 136 -21.52 -9.19 8.57
C ILE A 136 -21.89 -8.33 9.79
N VAL A 137 -20.94 -8.11 10.72
CA VAL A 137 -21.18 -7.27 11.89
C VAL A 137 -21.55 -5.86 11.45
N PHE A 138 -20.83 -5.26 10.51
CA PHE A 138 -21.15 -3.93 10.00
C PHE A 138 -22.51 -3.86 9.34
N PHE A 139 -22.87 -4.88 8.55
CA PHE A 139 -24.18 -4.97 7.91
C PHE A 139 -25.31 -5.00 8.95
N PHE A 140 -25.21 -5.85 9.97
CA PHE A 140 -26.24 -5.93 11.01
C PHE A 140 -26.32 -4.65 11.86
N VAL A 141 -25.19 -4.05 12.22
CA VAL A 141 -25.17 -2.77 12.95
C VAL A 141 -25.75 -1.64 12.09
N GLY A 142 -25.42 -1.62 10.81
CA GLY A 142 -25.96 -0.65 9.87
C GLY A 142 -27.48 -0.83 9.66
N LEU A 143 -27.95 -2.08 9.54
CA LEU A 143 -29.37 -2.37 9.40
C LEU A 143 -30.16 -2.05 10.66
N ALA A 144 -29.60 -2.21 11.87
CA ALA A 144 -30.28 -1.90 13.12
C ALA A 144 -30.69 -0.42 13.23
N GLY A 145 -30.02 0.47 12.47
CA GLY A 145 -30.32 1.91 12.44
C GLY A 145 -30.85 2.43 11.10
N ALA A 146 -30.98 1.57 10.09
CA ALA A 146 -31.35 1.97 8.73
C ALA A 146 -32.82 1.72 8.44
N ASP A 147 -33.45 2.66 7.75
CA ASP A 147 -34.74 2.44 7.11
C ASP A 147 -34.55 1.59 5.85
N LEU A 148 -34.92 0.31 5.92
CA LEU A 148 -34.76 -0.66 4.82
C LEU A 148 -35.54 -0.25 3.56
N SER A 149 -36.56 0.62 3.68
CA SER A 149 -37.27 1.17 2.52
C SER A 149 -36.37 2.04 1.65
N ARG A 150 -35.26 2.55 2.19
CA ARG A 150 -34.27 3.39 1.51
C ARG A 150 -33.03 2.63 1.06
N LEU A 151 -33.02 1.31 1.14
CA LEU A 151 -31.84 0.51 0.79
C LEU A 151 -31.34 0.79 -0.65
N ASP A 152 -32.28 0.99 -1.59
CA ASP A 152 -31.95 1.33 -2.99
C ASP A 152 -31.27 2.71 -3.09
N GLU A 153 -31.72 3.71 -2.34
CA GLU A 153 -31.10 5.04 -2.26
C GLU A 153 -29.71 4.96 -1.64
N ILE A 154 -29.55 4.18 -0.56
CA ILE A 154 -28.26 3.96 0.11
C ILE A 154 -27.26 3.28 -0.84
N LEU A 155 -27.68 2.22 -1.54
CA LEU A 155 -26.86 1.52 -2.51
C LEU A 155 -26.47 2.43 -3.70
N LYS A 156 -27.41 3.21 -4.21
CA LYS A 156 -27.12 4.22 -5.23
C LYS A 156 -26.14 5.27 -4.70
N GLY A 157 -26.31 5.74 -3.45
CA GLY A 157 -25.43 6.71 -2.81
C GLY A 157 -24.00 6.23 -2.63
N ILE A 158 -23.78 4.91 -2.42
CA ILE A 158 -22.42 4.33 -2.33
C ILE A 158 -21.67 4.47 -3.66
N PHE A 159 -22.37 4.37 -4.79
CA PHE A 159 -21.79 4.40 -6.13
C PHE A 159 -21.99 5.71 -6.89
N SER A 160 -22.89 6.58 -6.44
CA SER A 160 -23.14 7.91 -6.99
C SER A 160 -22.92 8.96 -5.92
N ASP A 161 -21.70 9.44 -5.79
CA ASP A 161 -21.42 10.58 -4.91
C ASP A 161 -21.98 11.87 -5.55
N PRO A 162 -22.97 12.56 -4.89
CA PRO A 162 -23.49 13.82 -5.40
C PRO A 162 -22.43 14.92 -5.56
N ALA A 163 -21.32 14.82 -4.80
CA ALA A 163 -20.19 15.72 -4.95
C ALA A 163 -19.37 15.46 -6.24
N HIS A 164 -19.68 14.36 -6.95
CA HIS A 164 -19.00 13.96 -8.18
C HIS A 164 -19.99 13.59 -9.30
N PRO A 165 -20.88 14.49 -9.72
CA PRO A 165 -21.94 14.22 -10.71
C PRO A 165 -21.40 13.77 -12.08
N GLU A 166 -20.13 14.00 -12.37
CA GLU A 166 -19.49 13.65 -13.65
C GLU A 166 -19.19 12.15 -13.80
N ARG A 167 -19.37 11.36 -12.76
CA ARG A 167 -19.07 9.91 -12.77
C ARG A 167 -20.24 9.12 -13.32
N THR A 168 -20.39 9.11 -14.64
CA THR A 168 -21.52 8.48 -15.32
C THR A 168 -21.43 6.95 -15.46
N SER A 169 -20.23 6.34 -15.31
CA SER A 169 -20.07 4.88 -15.29
C SER A 169 -18.79 4.44 -14.59
N LEU A 170 -18.86 3.31 -13.87
CA LEU A 170 -17.70 2.73 -13.18
C LEU A 170 -16.53 2.43 -14.14
N LEU A 171 -16.83 1.86 -15.31
CA LEU A 171 -15.81 1.52 -16.30
C LEU A 171 -15.07 2.77 -16.80
N LYS A 172 -15.81 3.83 -17.13
CA LYS A 172 -15.22 5.09 -17.57
C LYS A 172 -14.34 5.70 -16.47
N SER A 173 -14.79 5.66 -15.22
CA SER A 173 -14.01 6.15 -14.06
C SER A 173 -12.72 5.35 -13.84
N VAL A 174 -12.76 4.02 -13.99
CA VAL A 174 -11.56 3.17 -13.92
C VAL A 174 -10.58 3.48 -15.04
N CYS A 175 -11.06 3.55 -16.28
CA CYS A 175 -10.22 3.89 -17.43
C CYS A 175 -9.56 5.27 -17.26
N GLN A 176 -10.34 6.26 -16.81
CA GLN A 176 -9.83 7.59 -16.55
C GLN A 176 -8.80 7.61 -15.43
N ALA A 177 -9.05 6.90 -14.31
CA ALA A 177 -8.08 6.77 -13.23
C ALA A 177 -6.75 6.16 -13.69
N VAL A 178 -6.80 5.12 -14.51
CA VAL A 178 -5.60 4.49 -15.10
C VAL A 178 -4.83 5.46 -16.00
N MET A 179 -5.53 6.26 -16.81
CA MET A 179 -4.91 7.24 -17.70
C MET A 179 -4.36 8.44 -16.94
N ASP A 180 -5.06 8.90 -15.91
CA ASP A 180 -4.68 10.07 -15.13
C ASP A 180 -3.57 9.77 -14.12
N TYR A 181 -3.46 8.53 -13.65
CA TYR A 181 -2.45 8.15 -12.65
C TYR A 181 -1.02 8.52 -13.06
N PRO A 182 -0.49 8.14 -14.24
CA PRO A 182 0.84 8.53 -14.65
C PRO A 182 0.99 10.05 -14.78
N ARG A 183 -0.03 10.72 -15.30
CA ARG A 183 -0.03 12.16 -15.44
C ARG A 183 0.04 12.88 -14.09
N LEU A 184 -0.74 12.44 -13.11
CA LEU A 184 -0.77 13.01 -11.77
C LEU A 184 0.56 12.79 -11.05
N VAL A 185 1.14 11.60 -11.19
CA VAL A 185 2.34 11.21 -10.46
C VAL A 185 3.62 11.81 -11.07
N PHE A 186 3.72 11.82 -12.40
CA PHE A 186 4.98 12.12 -13.07
C PHE A 186 5.01 13.50 -13.75
N TYR A 187 3.87 14.15 -13.97
CA TYR A 187 3.83 15.37 -14.77
C TYR A 187 3.20 16.58 -14.09
N HIS A 188 2.21 16.39 -13.22
CA HIS A 188 1.35 17.50 -12.74
C HIS A 188 2.12 18.56 -11.95
N GLY A 189 2.56 19.62 -12.65
CA GLY A 189 3.23 20.79 -12.07
C GLY A 189 4.69 20.59 -11.63
N HIS A 190 5.21 19.37 -11.68
CA HIS A 190 6.52 19.00 -11.15
C HIS A 190 7.26 18.00 -12.04
N TRP A 191 7.46 18.37 -13.31
CA TRP A 191 8.10 17.47 -14.28
C TRP A 191 9.52 17.02 -13.88
N ARG A 192 10.30 17.85 -13.15
CA ARG A 192 11.68 17.52 -12.75
C ARG A 192 11.73 16.35 -11.75
N PRO A 193 11.02 16.38 -10.60
CA PRO A 193 10.93 15.20 -9.72
C PRO A 193 10.29 14.01 -10.43
N GLY A 194 9.28 14.23 -11.27
CA GLY A 194 8.69 13.17 -12.08
C GLY A 194 9.70 12.50 -13.01
N ALA A 195 10.57 13.26 -13.68
CA ALA A 195 11.62 12.73 -14.53
C ALA A 195 12.59 11.84 -13.74
N CYS A 196 12.99 12.24 -12.52
CA CYS A 196 13.82 11.40 -11.66
C CYS A 196 13.13 10.06 -11.35
N MET A 197 11.83 10.08 -11.02
CA MET A 197 11.06 8.87 -10.76
C MET A 197 10.95 7.97 -12.00
N VAL A 198 10.73 8.56 -13.18
CA VAL A 198 10.73 7.83 -14.45
C VAL A 198 12.08 7.17 -14.71
N LEU A 199 13.19 7.87 -14.44
CA LEU A 199 14.52 7.29 -14.57
C LEU A 199 14.71 6.08 -13.64
N VAL A 200 14.25 6.15 -12.37
CA VAL A 200 14.27 5.00 -11.45
C VAL A 200 13.46 3.83 -12.03
N LEU A 201 12.29 4.10 -12.61
CA LEU A 201 11.48 3.05 -13.24
C LEU A 201 12.15 2.46 -14.49
N LEU A 202 12.83 3.27 -15.30
CA LEU A 202 13.58 2.80 -16.47
C LEU A 202 14.80 1.94 -16.10
N MET A 203 15.32 2.08 -14.89
CA MET A 203 16.36 1.17 -14.39
C MET A 203 15.85 -0.27 -14.18
N ILE A 204 14.55 -0.49 -14.04
CA ILE A 204 13.97 -1.83 -13.88
C ILE A 204 14.17 -2.68 -15.14
N PRO A 205 13.69 -2.27 -16.33
CA PRO A 205 13.99 -3.03 -17.55
C PRO A 205 15.49 -3.12 -17.84
N ALA A 206 16.28 -2.08 -17.56
CA ALA A 206 17.73 -2.14 -17.68
C ALA A 206 18.33 -3.26 -16.79
N ALA A 207 17.92 -3.34 -15.52
CA ALA A 207 18.36 -4.38 -14.60
C ALA A 207 17.87 -5.79 -15.01
N LEU A 208 16.70 -5.90 -15.62
CA LEU A 208 16.16 -7.18 -16.10
C LEU A 208 16.92 -7.70 -17.32
N LEU A 209 17.39 -6.81 -18.17
CA LEU A 209 18.18 -7.13 -19.37
C LEU A 209 19.67 -7.33 -19.06
N ASP A 210 20.14 -6.86 -17.92
CA ASP A 210 21.53 -6.97 -17.50
C ASP A 210 21.91 -8.40 -17.08
N LYS A 211 22.76 -9.04 -17.86
CA LYS A 211 23.27 -10.39 -17.57
C LYS A 211 24.10 -10.44 -16.28
N HIS A 212 24.73 -9.33 -15.90
CA HIS A 212 25.56 -9.19 -14.71
C HIS A 212 24.86 -8.41 -13.59
N ARG A 213 23.51 -8.44 -13.57
CA ARG A 213 22.66 -7.69 -12.63
C ARG A 213 23.11 -7.80 -11.17
N GLU A 214 23.52 -8.98 -10.73
CA GLU A 214 23.97 -9.17 -9.34
C GLU A 214 25.26 -8.41 -9.02
N ARG A 215 26.16 -8.29 -9.99
CA ARG A 215 27.40 -7.50 -9.87
C ARG A 215 27.13 -6.00 -9.92
N HIS A 216 26.16 -5.58 -10.73
CA HIS A 216 25.80 -4.17 -10.89
C HIS A 216 24.71 -3.70 -9.91
N ALA A 217 24.19 -4.60 -9.06
CA ALA A 217 23.14 -4.25 -8.08
C ALA A 217 23.52 -3.07 -7.17
N PRO A 218 24.79 -2.94 -6.67
CA PRO A 218 25.19 -1.77 -5.89
C PRO A 218 25.04 -0.46 -6.68
N ALA A 219 25.43 -0.45 -7.96
CA ALA A 219 25.31 0.74 -8.82
C ALA A 219 23.82 1.09 -9.07
N TYR A 220 22.99 0.11 -9.40
CA TYR A 220 21.54 0.32 -9.53
C TYR A 220 20.92 0.87 -8.26
N PHE A 221 21.28 0.31 -7.10
CA PHE A 221 20.77 0.77 -5.81
C PHE A 221 21.21 2.21 -5.50
N LEU A 222 22.49 2.52 -5.67
CA LEU A 222 23.05 3.84 -5.41
C LEU A 222 22.43 4.91 -6.32
N ILE A 223 22.41 4.66 -7.63
CA ILE A 223 21.84 5.59 -8.61
C ILE A 223 20.32 5.78 -8.34
N GLY A 224 19.59 4.70 -8.09
CA GLY A 224 18.17 4.78 -7.75
C GLY A 224 17.94 5.60 -6.48
N THR A 225 18.76 5.44 -5.46
CA THR A 225 18.69 6.23 -4.22
C THR A 225 19.00 7.71 -4.48
N ILE A 226 20.06 8.01 -5.24
CA ILE A 226 20.40 9.40 -5.61
C ILE A 226 19.28 10.06 -6.39
N LEU A 227 18.71 9.37 -7.38
CA LEU A 227 17.58 9.89 -8.17
C LEU A 227 16.34 10.12 -7.29
N THR A 228 16.08 9.24 -6.32
CA THR A 228 14.99 9.40 -5.37
C THR A 228 15.21 10.64 -4.49
N ILE A 229 16.40 10.81 -3.93
CA ILE A 229 16.75 12.01 -3.14
C ILE A 229 16.69 13.28 -4.00
N ALA A 230 17.20 13.22 -5.23
CA ALA A 230 17.13 14.34 -6.17
C ALA A 230 15.66 14.73 -6.47
N ALA A 231 14.79 13.75 -6.63
CA ALA A 231 13.35 14.01 -6.81
C ALA A 231 12.74 14.75 -5.61
N GLU A 232 13.11 14.35 -4.38
CA GLU A 232 12.66 15.02 -3.16
C GLU A 232 13.15 16.48 -3.09
N VAL A 233 14.43 16.70 -3.38
CA VAL A 233 15.02 18.06 -3.37
C VAL A 233 14.38 18.96 -4.44
N LEU A 234 14.04 18.38 -5.59
CA LEU A 234 13.40 19.10 -6.69
C LEU A 234 11.89 19.32 -6.50
N TYR A 235 11.29 18.62 -5.53
CA TYR A 235 9.88 18.73 -5.23
C TYR A 235 9.59 19.94 -4.33
N VAL A 236 9.30 21.08 -4.94
CA VAL A 236 9.18 22.40 -4.28
C VAL A 236 7.74 22.68 -3.82
N SER A 237 7.04 21.72 -3.24
CA SER A 237 5.69 21.98 -2.73
C SER A 237 5.63 21.73 -1.22
N ALA A 238 5.73 22.79 -0.45
CA ALA A 238 5.77 22.73 1.03
C ALA A 238 4.61 21.93 1.66
N TRP A 239 3.46 21.89 1.03
CA TRP A 239 2.27 21.21 1.52
C TRP A 239 2.24 19.70 1.24
N ASN A 240 3.03 19.24 0.28
CA ASN A 240 2.91 17.88 -0.23
C ASN A 240 4.21 17.07 -0.14
N VAL A 241 5.28 17.67 0.37
CA VAL A 241 6.59 17.01 0.49
C VAL A 241 6.52 15.68 1.23
N PRO A 242 5.91 15.58 2.44
CA PRO A 242 5.84 14.29 3.14
C PRO A 242 5.10 13.20 2.33
N ASN A 243 4.05 13.57 1.60
CA ASN A 243 3.31 12.63 0.78
C ASN A 243 4.13 12.15 -0.41
N PHE A 244 4.87 13.06 -1.05
CA PHE A 244 5.75 12.73 -2.15
C PHE A 244 6.91 11.83 -1.69
N MET A 245 7.54 12.10 -0.54
CA MET A 245 8.57 11.25 0.06
C MET A 245 8.06 9.81 0.25
N MET A 246 6.86 9.65 0.79
CA MET A 246 6.22 8.35 0.94
C MET A 246 6.07 7.64 -0.41
N TYR A 247 5.66 8.37 -1.44
CA TYR A 247 5.51 7.82 -2.78
C TYR A 247 6.84 7.44 -3.41
N ALA A 248 7.85 8.30 -3.32
CA ALA A 248 9.19 8.07 -3.88
C ALA A 248 9.87 6.84 -3.25
N ALA A 249 9.71 6.63 -1.94
CA ALA A 249 10.18 5.42 -1.27
C ALA A 249 9.55 4.14 -1.86
N ASN A 250 8.27 4.19 -2.27
CA ASN A 250 7.62 3.05 -2.91
C ASN A 250 8.17 2.78 -4.31
N VAL A 251 8.54 3.81 -5.07
CA VAL A 251 9.19 3.66 -6.39
C VAL A 251 10.58 3.05 -6.25
N LEU A 252 11.38 3.50 -5.26
CA LEU A 252 12.68 2.90 -4.97
C LEU A 252 12.55 1.43 -4.53
N ALA A 253 11.56 1.11 -3.70
CA ALA A 253 11.29 -0.27 -3.30
C ALA A 253 10.93 -1.15 -4.50
N LEU A 254 10.22 -0.61 -5.49
CA LEU A 254 9.94 -1.34 -6.73
C LEU A 254 11.23 -1.72 -7.45
N LEU A 255 12.19 -0.81 -7.60
CA LEU A 255 13.51 -1.14 -8.15
C LEU A 255 14.20 -2.24 -7.32
N CYS A 256 14.15 -2.14 -5.98
CA CYS A 256 14.76 -3.12 -5.08
C CYS A 256 14.22 -4.55 -5.29
N PHE A 257 12.94 -4.73 -5.63
CA PHE A 257 12.41 -6.07 -5.95
C PHE A 257 13.10 -6.74 -7.14
N PHE A 258 13.60 -5.95 -8.07
CA PHE A 258 14.22 -6.46 -9.29
C PHE A 258 15.75 -6.61 -9.21
N ILE A 259 16.44 -5.78 -8.42
CA ILE A 259 17.90 -5.84 -8.28
C ILE A 259 18.38 -6.77 -7.17
N ALA A 260 17.49 -7.18 -6.28
CA ALA A 260 17.84 -8.00 -5.13
C ALA A 260 18.34 -9.41 -5.51
N HIS A 261 19.16 -9.97 -4.65
CA HIS A 261 19.74 -11.30 -4.78
C HIS A 261 18.68 -12.40 -4.87
N ARG A 262 18.95 -13.45 -5.65
CA ARG A 262 18.06 -14.61 -5.84
C ARG A 262 17.67 -15.30 -4.52
N GLU A 263 18.58 -15.35 -3.56
CA GLU A 263 18.34 -15.97 -2.24
C GLU A 263 17.18 -15.32 -1.47
N ARG A 264 16.94 -14.03 -1.69
CA ARG A 264 15.86 -13.25 -1.06
C ARG A 264 14.62 -13.09 -1.92
N ALA A 265 14.64 -13.66 -3.12
CA ALA A 265 13.58 -13.47 -4.11
C ALA A 265 12.20 -13.93 -3.63
N GLU A 266 12.11 -14.94 -2.77
CA GLU A 266 10.81 -15.40 -2.23
C GLU A 266 10.26 -14.43 -1.20
N THR A 267 11.09 -14.00 -0.24
CA THR A 267 10.70 -12.99 0.76
C THR A 267 10.26 -11.70 0.08
N LEU A 268 11.04 -11.21 -0.88
CA LEU A 268 10.73 -9.97 -1.59
C LEU A 268 9.47 -10.09 -2.45
N ARG A 269 9.21 -11.26 -3.05
CA ARG A 269 7.94 -11.52 -3.75
C ARG A 269 6.75 -11.45 -2.81
N ARG A 270 6.86 -11.96 -1.57
CA ARG A 270 5.79 -11.80 -0.58
C ARG A 270 5.51 -10.34 -0.28
N PHE A 271 6.56 -9.53 -0.06
CA PHE A 271 6.40 -8.09 0.08
C PHE A 271 5.76 -7.44 -1.15
N ALA A 272 6.19 -7.82 -2.35
CA ALA A 272 5.64 -7.28 -3.58
C ALA A 272 4.15 -7.59 -3.74
N PHE A 273 3.75 -8.84 -3.59
CA PHE A 273 2.38 -9.28 -3.89
C PHE A 273 1.40 -9.15 -2.74
N LEU A 274 1.84 -9.31 -1.48
CA LEU A 274 0.94 -9.27 -0.33
C LEU A 274 0.92 -7.92 0.39
N PHE A 275 1.89 -7.06 0.12
CA PHE A 275 1.98 -5.74 0.75
C PHE A 275 2.01 -4.61 -0.29
N TRP A 276 3.10 -4.49 -1.04
CA TRP A 276 3.36 -3.35 -1.91
C TRP A 276 2.30 -3.16 -3.00
N LEU A 277 2.05 -4.18 -3.81
CA LEU A 277 1.10 -4.11 -4.93
C LEU A 277 -0.33 -3.78 -4.48
N PRO A 278 -0.89 -4.45 -3.45
CA PRO A 278 -2.21 -4.09 -2.93
C PRO A 278 -2.31 -2.64 -2.45
N CYS A 279 -1.27 -2.16 -1.76
CA CYS A 279 -1.22 -0.78 -1.29
C CYS A 279 -1.08 0.23 -2.45
N MET A 280 -0.30 -0.10 -3.48
CA MET A 280 -0.18 0.76 -4.66
C MET A 280 -1.46 0.76 -5.52
N ILE A 281 -2.19 -0.36 -5.56
CA ILE A 281 -3.54 -0.38 -6.14
C ILE A 281 -4.48 0.54 -5.37
N TYR A 282 -4.41 0.55 -4.03
CA TYR A 282 -5.18 1.52 -3.24
C TYR A 282 -4.84 2.95 -3.64
N SER A 283 -3.55 3.28 -3.75
CA SER A 283 -3.10 4.59 -4.23
C SER A 283 -3.71 4.98 -5.59
N GLY A 284 -3.85 4.03 -6.50
CA GLY A 284 -4.50 4.25 -7.80
C GLY A 284 -6.02 4.39 -7.70
N LEU A 285 -6.67 3.52 -6.93
CA LEU A 285 -8.13 3.51 -6.79
C LEU A 285 -8.68 4.74 -6.07
N ILE A 286 -7.88 5.37 -5.20
CA ILE A 286 -8.30 6.57 -4.48
C ILE A 286 -8.63 7.75 -5.41
N ILE A 287 -8.10 7.77 -6.64
CA ILE A 287 -8.46 8.76 -7.66
C ILE A 287 -9.97 8.71 -7.95
N MET A 288 -10.57 7.52 -7.84
CA MET A 288 -12.00 7.32 -8.05
C MET A 288 -12.85 7.80 -6.86
N ALA A 289 -12.26 7.90 -5.67
CA ALA A 289 -12.95 8.23 -4.43
C ALA A 289 -12.66 9.65 -3.93
N SER A 290 -11.71 10.37 -4.55
CA SER A 290 -11.25 11.66 -4.05
C SER A 290 -11.08 12.69 -5.15
N ASN A 291 -11.51 13.92 -4.87
CA ASN A 291 -11.25 15.10 -5.71
C ASN A 291 -9.85 15.68 -5.53
N GLN A 292 -9.08 15.20 -4.55
CA GLN A 292 -7.79 15.77 -4.21
C GLN A 292 -6.66 15.28 -5.13
N ARG A 293 -6.99 14.57 -6.20
CA ARG A 293 -6.08 14.22 -7.30
C ARG A 293 -4.73 13.66 -6.79
N GLN A 294 -3.63 14.36 -7.10
CA GLN A 294 -2.26 13.97 -6.76
C GLN A 294 -2.05 13.80 -5.24
N TYR A 295 -2.64 14.70 -4.44
CA TYR A 295 -2.54 14.63 -2.99
C TYR A 295 -3.13 13.33 -2.43
N ALA A 296 -4.27 12.91 -2.95
CA ALA A 296 -4.91 11.65 -2.55
C ALA A 296 -4.06 10.42 -2.92
N VAL A 297 -3.50 10.40 -4.13
CA VAL A 297 -2.62 9.33 -4.61
C VAL A 297 -1.40 9.15 -3.70
N PHE A 298 -0.70 10.24 -3.41
CA PHE A 298 0.49 10.20 -2.57
C PHE A 298 0.14 9.84 -1.12
N SER A 299 -0.94 10.39 -0.59
CA SER A 299 -1.40 10.08 0.77
C SER A 299 -1.77 8.59 0.93
N ALA A 300 -2.49 8.03 -0.03
CA ALA A 300 -2.87 6.62 0.01
C ALA A 300 -1.65 5.68 -0.13
N ALA A 301 -0.62 6.09 -0.89
CA ALA A 301 0.62 5.33 -1.04
C ALA A 301 1.40 5.17 0.28
N ALA A 302 1.10 5.99 1.30
CA ALA A 302 1.72 5.87 2.62
C ALA A 302 1.49 4.50 3.28
N CYS A 303 0.39 3.81 2.96
CA CYS A 303 0.14 2.45 3.47
C CYS A 303 1.22 1.44 3.03
N ALA A 304 1.89 1.65 1.89
CA ALA A 304 2.95 0.77 1.39
C ALA A 304 4.32 1.04 2.04
N VAL A 305 4.53 2.22 2.62
CA VAL A 305 5.85 2.69 3.10
C VAL A 305 6.53 1.74 4.09
N PRO A 306 5.84 1.16 5.08
CA PRO A 306 6.50 0.25 6.02
C PRO A 306 7.12 -0.97 5.32
N GLY A 307 6.39 -1.55 4.37
CA GLY A 307 6.89 -2.63 3.54
C GLY A 307 8.06 -2.19 2.67
N SER A 308 7.94 -1.02 2.03
CA SER A 308 8.94 -0.45 1.14
C SER A 308 10.26 -0.16 1.86
N LEU A 309 10.24 0.50 3.01
CA LEU A 309 11.46 0.77 3.79
C LEU A 309 12.11 -0.51 4.31
N THR A 310 11.30 -1.51 4.67
CA THR A 310 11.83 -2.84 5.04
C THR A 310 12.52 -3.50 3.84
N VAL A 311 11.92 -3.47 2.65
CA VAL A 311 12.49 -4.02 1.41
C VAL A 311 13.78 -3.31 1.01
N ILE A 312 13.80 -1.98 1.04
CA ILE A 312 15.00 -1.17 0.75
C ILE A 312 16.14 -1.59 1.69
N ALA A 313 15.88 -1.67 3.00
CA ALA A 313 16.88 -2.04 4.00
C ALA A 313 17.36 -3.49 3.85
N VAL A 314 16.46 -4.44 3.54
CA VAL A 314 16.81 -5.84 3.24
C VAL A 314 17.69 -5.95 2.00
N THR A 315 17.39 -5.17 0.96
CA THR A 315 18.15 -5.15 -0.30
C THR A 315 19.52 -4.54 -0.07
N ALA A 316 19.60 -3.38 0.57
CA ALA A 316 20.86 -2.71 0.93
C ALA A 316 21.77 -3.65 1.71
N ARG A 317 21.27 -4.28 2.79
CA ARG A 317 22.03 -5.26 3.56
C ARG A 317 22.54 -6.43 2.72
N GLY A 318 21.74 -6.88 1.73
CA GLY A 318 22.14 -7.98 0.84
C GLY A 318 23.26 -7.60 -0.12
N ILE A 319 23.20 -6.37 -0.63
CA ILE A 319 24.19 -5.83 -1.57
C ILE A 319 25.53 -5.60 -0.85
N PHE A 320 25.54 -4.83 0.25
CA PHE A 320 26.78 -4.40 0.90
C PHE A 320 27.42 -5.48 1.78
N LYS A 321 26.69 -6.45 2.33
CA LYS A 321 27.33 -7.57 3.05
C LYS A 321 28.20 -8.47 2.16
N LYS A 322 27.88 -8.56 0.88
CA LYS A 322 28.63 -9.41 -0.06
C LYS A 322 29.92 -8.76 -0.53
N GLU A 323 30.05 -7.43 -0.45
CA GLU A 323 31.27 -6.70 -0.77
C GLU A 323 32.29 -6.70 0.37
N MET A 324 31.83 -7.00 1.61
CA MET A 324 32.71 -7.06 2.79
C MET A 324 33.15 -8.48 3.15
N ALA A 325 32.72 -9.48 2.44
CA ALA A 325 33.10 -10.90 2.59
C ALA A 325 33.97 -11.35 1.42
#